data_0d13da33193da7cd76c348dd45df57cd
#
_entry.id   0d13da33193da7cd76c348dd45df57cd
#
_cell.length_a   1.000
_cell.length_b   1.000
_cell.length_c   1.000
_cell.angle_alpha   90.00
_cell.angle_beta   90.00
_cell.angle_gamma   90.00
#
_symmetry.space_group_name_H-M   'P 1'
#
loop_
_entity.id
_entity.type
_entity.pdbx_description
1 polymer ?
#
loop_
_entity_poly.entity_id
_entity_poly.type
_entity_poly.pdbx_seq_one_letter_code
_entity_poly.pdbx_strand_id
1 'polypeptide(L)'
;MNHRALLTAAGAGMAVSAMMQTLLGNATPRIVDELAAPELYGWVAGSYLVCSTLLLPLFSQYTDRLGTRRVLVAGHACFLTGTLLMSWAPTMSLLLAARVVQGIGAAAIMPAVLAALGLSLDASSRARALSRLAIIQLVANLIGPPLGGWFTDGPGWRLGVLTGVPLSLIALLAARSFPTATPPEGWWRITVRGSSPRGAGPGVLVWLAALSGVISIGAITYAPLALQTLHGVDATTTGWFLVPMLLGIGAGTFASGKLAPSTWARPLGWVLGCVGAVLAAFSQLVVFLVGITLLGVGAGLVLPLLLLDAQATASEERMARASGMVQFGRNAGAAAGIPALSLWIISGLAAGPALTGLFATLAVLAALGLVVWLTQGGVKEKTS
;
A
#
# COMPACT_ATOMS: atom_id res chain seq x y z
N MET A 1 -19.00 25.51 -2.97
CA MET A 1 -18.57 24.12 -3.22
C MET A 1 -18.62 23.35 -1.92
N ASN A 2 -19.21 22.15 -1.91
CA ASN A 2 -19.39 21.41 -0.66
C ASN A 2 -18.10 20.65 -0.27
N HIS A 3 -17.17 21.34 0.42
CA HIS A 3 -15.91 20.77 0.89
C HIS A 3 -16.12 19.51 1.77
N ARG A 4 -17.28 19.41 2.46
CA ARG A 4 -17.64 18.23 3.26
C ARG A 4 -17.85 17.01 2.37
N ALA A 5 -18.58 17.14 1.26
CA ALA A 5 -18.81 16.03 0.33
C ALA A 5 -17.48 15.52 -0.28
N LEU A 6 -16.55 16.43 -0.61
CA LEU A 6 -15.21 16.08 -1.11
C LEU A 6 -14.45 15.23 -0.09
N LEU A 7 -14.34 15.73 1.14
CA LEU A 7 -13.61 15.02 2.20
C LEU A 7 -14.29 13.70 2.56
N THR A 8 -15.63 13.63 2.52
CA THR A 8 -16.38 12.39 2.76
C THR A 8 -16.12 11.35 1.68
N ALA A 9 -16.22 11.74 0.39
CA ALA A 9 -15.95 10.80 -0.70
C ALA A 9 -14.51 10.30 -0.69
N ALA A 10 -13.55 11.22 -0.55
CA ALA A 10 -12.13 10.89 -0.48
C ALA A 10 -11.82 10.03 0.76
N GLY A 11 -12.31 10.44 1.93
CA GLY A 11 -12.07 9.73 3.19
C GLY A 11 -12.69 8.34 3.23
N ALA A 12 -13.95 8.20 2.84
CA ALA A 12 -14.62 6.90 2.80
C ALA A 12 -13.98 5.97 1.75
N GLY A 13 -13.61 6.49 0.57
CA GLY A 13 -12.95 5.72 -0.47
C GLY A 13 -11.55 5.23 -0.04
N MET A 14 -10.76 6.09 0.59
CA MET A 14 -9.44 5.71 1.12
C MET A 14 -9.57 4.75 2.30
N ALA A 15 -10.55 4.98 3.18
CA ALA A 15 -10.81 4.11 4.33
C ALA A 15 -11.19 2.70 3.89
N VAL A 16 -12.15 2.56 2.96
CA VAL A 16 -12.58 1.23 2.51
C VAL A 16 -11.47 0.50 1.76
N SER A 17 -10.70 1.21 0.93
CA SER A 17 -9.58 0.61 0.22
C SER A 17 -8.50 0.09 1.18
N ALA A 18 -8.13 0.89 2.18
CA ALA A 18 -7.14 0.54 3.20
C ALA A 18 -7.62 -0.60 4.11
N MET A 19 -8.85 -0.49 4.62
CA MET A 19 -9.45 -1.51 5.49
C MET A 19 -9.57 -2.86 4.77
N MET A 20 -10.03 -2.86 3.51
CA MET A 20 -10.19 -4.10 2.73
C MET A 20 -8.85 -4.79 2.47
N GLN A 21 -7.77 -4.05 2.25
CA GLN A 21 -6.44 -4.66 2.06
C GLN A 21 -5.97 -5.40 3.31
N THR A 22 -6.08 -4.77 4.47
CA THR A 22 -5.58 -5.34 5.72
C THR A 22 -6.53 -6.40 6.30
N LEU A 23 -7.84 -6.24 6.12
CA LEU A 23 -8.86 -7.24 6.46
C LEU A 23 -8.61 -8.53 5.67
N LEU A 24 -8.50 -8.41 4.35
CA LEU A 24 -8.26 -9.57 3.48
C LEU A 24 -6.89 -10.20 3.73
N GLY A 25 -5.85 -9.39 4.01
CA GLY A 25 -4.54 -9.92 4.37
C GLY A 25 -4.63 -10.91 5.54
N ASN A 26 -5.43 -10.60 6.56
CA ASN A 26 -5.65 -11.49 7.70
C ASN A 26 -6.60 -12.67 7.41
N ALA A 27 -7.57 -12.49 6.52
CA ALA A 27 -8.50 -13.55 6.12
C ALA A 27 -7.92 -14.49 5.04
N THR A 28 -6.85 -14.10 4.35
CA THR A 28 -6.31 -14.84 3.19
C THR A 28 -5.95 -16.29 3.51
N PRO A 29 -5.32 -16.66 4.65
CA PRO A 29 -5.04 -18.06 4.96
C PRO A 29 -6.32 -18.92 4.91
N ARG A 30 -7.41 -18.46 5.53
CA ARG A 30 -8.70 -19.15 5.52
C ARG A 30 -9.33 -19.20 4.13
N ILE A 31 -9.21 -18.11 3.36
CA ILE A 31 -9.75 -18.02 1.99
C ILE A 31 -9.09 -19.05 1.08
N VAL A 32 -7.77 -19.15 1.10
CA VAL A 32 -7.04 -20.09 0.22
C VAL A 32 -7.26 -21.54 0.63
N ASP A 33 -7.43 -21.80 1.94
CA ASP A 33 -7.78 -23.12 2.45
C ASP A 33 -9.20 -23.53 2.01
N GLU A 34 -10.20 -22.66 2.20
CA GLU A 34 -11.58 -22.92 1.82
C GLU A 34 -11.77 -23.08 0.30
N LEU A 35 -11.04 -22.29 -0.51
CA LEU A 35 -11.10 -22.35 -1.97
C LEU A 35 -10.07 -23.30 -2.58
N ALA A 36 -9.36 -24.08 -1.75
CA ALA A 36 -8.39 -25.11 -2.14
C ALA A 36 -7.34 -24.62 -3.17
N ALA A 37 -6.76 -23.43 -2.92
CA ALA A 37 -5.80 -22.81 -3.83
C ALA A 37 -4.64 -22.11 -3.10
N PRO A 38 -3.86 -22.83 -2.27
CA PRO A 38 -2.76 -22.27 -1.48
C PRO A 38 -1.68 -21.62 -2.35
N GLU A 39 -1.48 -22.12 -3.57
CA GLU A 39 -0.54 -21.59 -4.57
C GLU A 39 -0.88 -20.17 -5.02
N LEU A 40 -2.14 -19.75 -4.88
CA LEU A 40 -2.62 -18.43 -5.27
C LEU A 40 -2.62 -17.41 -4.12
N TYR A 41 -2.04 -17.77 -2.95
CA TYR A 41 -2.00 -16.91 -1.77
C TYR A 41 -1.55 -15.48 -2.07
N GLY A 42 -0.38 -15.33 -2.68
CA GLY A 42 0.19 -14.01 -3.02
C GLY A 42 -0.64 -13.26 -4.07
N TRP A 43 -1.40 -13.97 -4.89
CA TRP A 43 -2.25 -13.34 -5.91
C TRP A 43 -3.50 -12.70 -5.35
N VAL A 44 -3.96 -13.06 -4.16
CA VAL A 44 -5.09 -12.37 -3.49
C VAL A 44 -4.78 -10.88 -3.28
N ALA A 45 -3.57 -10.53 -2.84
CA ALA A 45 -3.12 -9.15 -2.77
C ALA A 45 -2.55 -8.66 -4.12
N GLY A 46 -1.78 -9.51 -4.82
CA GLY A 46 -1.06 -9.17 -6.04
C GLY A 46 -1.97 -8.73 -7.18
N SER A 47 -3.07 -9.41 -7.44
CA SER A 47 -4.01 -9.07 -8.52
C SER A 47 -4.59 -7.66 -8.39
N TYR A 48 -4.95 -7.26 -7.16
CA TYR A 48 -5.38 -5.90 -6.86
C TYR A 48 -4.24 -4.88 -7.08
N LEU A 49 -3.03 -5.17 -6.56
CA LEU A 49 -1.89 -4.27 -6.65
C LEU A 49 -1.41 -4.09 -8.09
N VAL A 50 -1.37 -5.15 -8.88
CA VAL A 50 -1.02 -5.09 -10.32
C VAL A 50 -1.96 -4.14 -11.04
N CYS A 51 -3.27 -4.34 -10.91
CA CYS A 51 -4.26 -3.51 -11.61
C CYS A 51 -4.27 -2.07 -11.11
N SER A 52 -4.25 -1.87 -9.78
CA SER A 52 -4.23 -0.52 -9.20
C SER A 52 -2.98 0.27 -9.59
N THR A 53 -1.84 -0.39 -9.77
CA THR A 53 -0.58 0.26 -10.13
C THR A 53 -0.50 0.55 -11.63
N LEU A 54 -0.74 -0.45 -12.47
CA LEU A 54 -0.60 -0.31 -13.92
C LEU A 54 -1.61 0.67 -14.53
N LEU A 55 -2.82 0.73 -13.97
CA LEU A 55 -3.88 1.60 -14.47
C LEU A 55 -3.86 3.03 -13.87
N LEU A 56 -3.05 3.27 -12.83
CA LEU A 56 -2.97 4.58 -12.19
C LEU A 56 -2.61 5.72 -13.17
N PRO A 57 -1.59 5.58 -14.07
CA PRO A 57 -1.28 6.63 -15.04
C PRO A 57 -2.42 6.85 -16.05
N LEU A 58 -3.12 5.77 -16.42
CA LEU A 58 -4.25 5.83 -17.34
C LEU A 58 -5.44 6.60 -16.73
N PHE A 59 -5.80 6.29 -15.48
CA PHE A 59 -6.88 6.99 -14.79
C PHE A 59 -6.52 8.43 -14.41
N SER A 60 -5.24 8.74 -14.21
CA SER A 60 -4.79 10.12 -14.11
C SER A 60 -5.17 10.90 -15.38
N GLN A 61 -4.88 10.36 -16.58
CA GLN A 61 -5.25 10.98 -17.85
C GLN A 61 -6.78 11.05 -18.05
N TYR A 62 -7.52 10.01 -17.65
CA TYR A 62 -9.00 10.04 -17.73
C TYR A 62 -9.59 11.08 -16.77
N THR A 63 -9.00 11.30 -15.61
CA THR A 63 -9.42 12.34 -14.67
C THR A 63 -9.33 13.72 -15.34
N ASP A 64 -8.28 13.94 -16.12
CA ASP A 64 -8.05 15.17 -16.85
C ASP A 64 -9.06 15.38 -17.97
N ARG A 65 -9.43 14.30 -18.69
CA ARG A 65 -10.33 14.37 -19.85
C ARG A 65 -11.81 14.32 -19.50
N LEU A 66 -12.18 13.46 -18.55
CA LEU A 66 -13.60 13.18 -18.22
C LEU A 66 -14.08 13.99 -17.00
N GLY A 67 -13.14 14.62 -16.28
CA GLY A 67 -13.39 15.37 -15.05
C GLY A 67 -13.42 14.47 -13.81
N THR A 68 -13.05 15.06 -12.68
CA THR A 68 -12.87 14.38 -11.39
C THR A 68 -14.11 13.61 -10.92
N ARG A 69 -15.31 14.20 -11.08
CA ARG A 69 -16.57 13.58 -10.64
C ARG A 69 -16.84 12.25 -11.34
N ARG A 70 -16.75 12.22 -12.68
CA ARG A 70 -17.07 11.02 -13.46
C ARG A 70 -16.13 9.87 -13.10
N VAL A 71 -14.83 10.17 -12.98
CA VAL A 71 -13.82 9.18 -12.64
C VAL A 71 -13.98 8.70 -11.20
N LEU A 72 -14.28 9.58 -10.22
CA LEU A 72 -14.57 9.18 -8.84
C LEU A 72 -15.80 8.28 -8.75
N VAL A 73 -16.90 8.64 -9.40
CA VAL A 73 -18.13 7.84 -9.39
C VAL A 73 -17.89 6.48 -10.03
N ALA A 74 -17.23 6.43 -11.19
CA ALA A 74 -16.88 5.16 -11.85
C ALA A 74 -15.93 4.32 -11.00
N GLY A 75 -14.91 4.93 -10.40
CA GLY A 75 -13.95 4.26 -9.52
C GLY A 75 -14.62 3.63 -8.29
N HIS A 76 -15.47 4.38 -7.59
CA HIS A 76 -16.20 3.84 -6.43
C HIS A 76 -17.24 2.80 -6.84
N ALA A 77 -17.92 2.96 -7.96
CA ALA A 77 -18.85 1.95 -8.46
C ALA A 77 -18.12 0.65 -8.81
N CYS A 78 -16.97 0.76 -9.49
CA CYS A 78 -16.13 -0.38 -9.83
C CYS A 78 -15.60 -1.09 -8.57
N PHE A 79 -15.11 -0.33 -7.58
CA PHE A 79 -14.63 -0.87 -6.30
C PHE A 79 -15.76 -1.60 -5.55
N LEU A 80 -16.95 -1.01 -5.48
CA LEU A 80 -18.14 -1.62 -4.86
C LEU A 80 -18.53 -2.91 -5.57
N THR A 81 -18.56 -2.92 -6.91
CA THR A 81 -18.86 -4.11 -7.70
C THR A 81 -17.86 -5.22 -7.42
N GLY A 82 -16.55 -4.92 -7.39
CA GLY A 82 -15.53 -5.89 -7.03
C GLY A 82 -15.71 -6.43 -5.60
N THR A 83 -16.09 -5.57 -4.64
CA THR A 83 -16.37 -5.98 -3.26
C THR A 83 -17.55 -6.95 -3.19
N LEU A 84 -18.63 -6.67 -3.91
CA LEU A 84 -19.80 -7.55 -3.97
C LEU A 84 -19.47 -8.89 -4.65
N LEU A 85 -18.80 -8.87 -5.80
CA LEU A 85 -18.38 -10.08 -6.51
C LEU A 85 -17.49 -10.96 -5.63
N MET A 86 -16.57 -10.36 -4.87
CA MET A 86 -15.66 -11.09 -3.99
C MET A 86 -16.41 -11.77 -2.84
N SER A 87 -17.40 -11.11 -2.25
CA SER A 87 -18.19 -11.69 -1.14
C SER A 87 -19.01 -12.93 -1.58
N TRP A 88 -19.29 -13.06 -2.88
CA TRP A 88 -20.04 -14.18 -3.46
C TRP A 88 -19.16 -15.19 -4.18
N ALA A 89 -17.85 -15.01 -4.16
CA ALA A 89 -16.93 -15.85 -4.92
C ALA A 89 -16.91 -17.31 -4.44
N PRO A 90 -17.39 -18.29 -5.25
CA PRO A 90 -17.33 -19.72 -4.93
C PRO A 90 -15.99 -20.34 -5.33
N THR A 91 -15.17 -19.66 -6.14
CA THR A 91 -13.88 -20.14 -6.63
C THR A 91 -12.81 -19.07 -6.49
N MET A 92 -11.55 -19.50 -6.36
CA MET A 92 -10.41 -18.58 -6.32
C MET A 92 -10.31 -17.72 -7.59
N SER A 93 -10.58 -18.26 -8.76
CA SER A 93 -10.55 -17.52 -10.03
C SER A 93 -11.52 -16.34 -10.03
N LEU A 94 -12.76 -16.53 -9.53
CA LEU A 94 -13.72 -15.45 -9.42
C LEU A 94 -13.31 -14.42 -8.37
N LEU A 95 -12.73 -14.88 -7.25
CA LEU A 95 -12.19 -13.98 -6.22
C LEU A 95 -11.08 -13.10 -6.79
N LEU A 96 -10.12 -13.67 -7.54
CA LEU A 96 -9.06 -12.91 -8.18
C LEU A 96 -9.60 -11.95 -9.24
N ALA A 97 -10.59 -12.36 -10.03
CA ALA A 97 -11.26 -11.46 -10.98
C ALA A 97 -11.94 -10.29 -10.26
N ALA A 98 -12.61 -10.55 -9.14
CA ALA A 98 -13.20 -9.51 -8.30
C ALA A 98 -12.14 -8.54 -7.72
N ARG A 99 -10.96 -9.06 -7.34
CA ARG A 99 -9.80 -8.26 -6.91
C ARG A 99 -9.24 -7.39 -8.03
N VAL A 100 -9.21 -7.90 -9.27
CA VAL A 100 -8.88 -7.10 -10.47
C VAL A 100 -9.86 -5.93 -10.61
N VAL A 101 -11.16 -6.19 -10.52
CA VAL A 101 -12.20 -5.15 -10.61
C VAL A 101 -12.04 -4.11 -9.48
N GLN A 102 -11.79 -4.55 -8.24
CA GLN A 102 -11.47 -3.63 -7.13
C GLN A 102 -10.21 -2.79 -7.43
N GLY A 103 -9.16 -3.41 -7.97
CA GLY A 103 -7.91 -2.74 -8.33
C GLY A 103 -8.11 -1.65 -9.39
N ILE A 104 -8.95 -1.92 -10.40
CA ILE A 104 -9.36 -0.92 -11.41
C ILE A 104 -10.04 0.27 -10.72
N GLY A 105 -10.99 0.01 -9.82
CA GLY A 105 -11.66 1.04 -9.04
C GLY A 105 -10.69 1.89 -8.22
N ALA A 106 -9.77 1.24 -7.51
CA ALA A 106 -8.77 1.91 -6.68
C ALA A 106 -7.81 2.79 -7.50
N ALA A 107 -7.40 2.32 -8.71
CA ALA A 107 -6.56 3.08 -9.63
C ALA A 107 -7.22 4.41 -10.06
N ALA A 108 -8.55 4.44 -10.15
CA ALA A 108 -9.32 5.62 -10.53
C ALA A 108 -9.50 6.61 -9.37
N ILE A 109 -9.66 6.12 -8.14
CA ILE A 109 -10.02 6.94 -6.97
C ILE A 109 -8.90 7.93 -6.61
N MET A 110 -7.66 7.44 -6.48
CA MET A 110 -6.56 8.26 -5.94
C MET A 110 -6.22 9.49 -6.81
N PRO A 111 -6.01 9.36 -8.15
CA PRO A 111 -5.76 10.52 -9.00
C PRO A 111 -6.92 11.52 -8.98
N ALA A 112 -8.16 11.01 -9.00
CA ALA A 112 -9.35 11.87 -9.01
C ALA A 112 -9.52 12.64 -7.68
N VAL A 113 -9.20 12.01 -6.53
CA VAL A 113 -9.18 12.68 -5.21
C VAL A 113 -8.13 13.79 -5.20
N LEU A 114 -6.89 13.51 -5.62
CA LEU A 114 -5.81 14.49 -5.62
C LEU A 114 -6.11 15.67 -6.56
N ALA A 115 -6.63 15.40 -7.74
CA ALA A 115 -7.05 16.43 -8.68
C ALA A 115 -8.21 17.27 -8.11
N ALA A 116 -9.22 16.64 -7.51
CA ALA A 116 -10.34 17.33 -6.88
C ALA A 116 -9.91 18.26 -5.73
N LEU A 117 -8.97 17.78 -4.88
CA LEU A 117 -8.40 18.61 -3.82
C LEU A 117 -7.58 19.78 -4.38
N GLY A 118 -6.81 19.53 -5.45
CA GLY A 118 -6.01 20.56 -6.12
C GLY A 118 -6.84 21.67 -6.75
N LEU A 119 -7.98 21.30 -7.38
CA LEU A 119 -8.89 22.25 -8.03
C LEU A 119 -9.79 23.01 -7.04
N SER A 120 -9.99 22.45 -5.83
CA SER A 120 -11.03 22.90 -4.90
C SER A 120 -10.50 23.66 -3.71
N LEU A 121 -9.24 23.48 -3.35
CA LEU A 121 -8.65 23.97 -2.11
C LEU A 121 -7.36 24.77 -2.37
N ASP A 122 -7.17 25.84 -1.62
CA ASP A 122 -5.89 26.54 -1.51
C ASP A 122 -4.81 25.61 -0.89
N ALA A 123 -3.54 25.96 -1.03
CA ALA A 123 -2.41 25.12 -0.60
C ALA A 123 -2.49 24.71 0.88
N SER A 124 -2.88 25.65 1.77
CA SER A 124 -2.97 25.41 3.21
C SER A 124 -4.12 24.46 3.58
N SER A 125 -5.28 24.64 2.97
CA SER A 125 -6.47 23.78 3.16
C SER A 125 -6.26 22.40 2.55
N ARG A 126 -5.57 22.32 1.40
CA ARG A 126 -5.19 21.05 0.76
C ARG A 126 -4.25 20.24 1.63
N ALA A 127 -3.23 20.87 2.23
CA ALA A 127 -2.32 20.20 3.16
C ALA A 127 -3.07 19.61 4.36
N ARG A 128 -3.99 20.39 4.96
CA ARG A 128 -4.85 19.91 6.07
C ARG A 128 -5.76 18.76 5.64
N ALA A 129 -6.33 18.82 4.44
CA ALA A 129 -7.17 17.76 3.89
C ALA A 129 -6.38 16.47 3.70
N LEU A 130 -5.19 16.53 3.09
CA LEU A 130 -4.31 15.37 2.90
C LEU A 130 -3.88 14.73 4.23
N SER A 131 -3.56 15.55 5.25
CA SER A 131 -3.25 15.06 6.59
C SER A 131 -4.42 14.31 7.23
N ARG A 132 -5.66 14.84 7.09
CA ARG A 132 -6.87 14.15 7.58
C ARG A 132 -7.11 12.83 6.84
N LEU A 133 -6.91 12.79 5.54
CA LEU A 133 -7.04 11.56 4.74
C LEU A 133 -5.99 10.52 5.15
N ALA A 134 -4.76 10.93 5.42
CA ALA A 134 -3.71 10.04 5.92
C ALA A 134 -4.07 9.43 7.29
N ILE A 135 -4.64 10.22 8.21
CA ILE A 135 -5.12 9.72 9.50
C ILE A 135 -6.28 8.72 9.31
N ILE A 136 -7.25 9.04 8.43
CA ILE A 136 -8.36 8.14 8.13
C ILE A 136 -7.84 6.79 7.59
N GLN A 137 -6.86 6.85 6.68
CA GLN A 137 -6.25 5.65 6.11
C GLN A 137 -5.48 4.83 7.16
N LEU A 138 -4.75 5.50 8.06
CA LEU A 138 -4.05 4.83 9.17
C LEU A 138 -5.04 4.11 10.09
N VAL A 139 -6.09 4.78 10.51
CA VAL A 139 -7.14 4.19 11.38
C VAL A 139 -7.82 3.02 10.66
N ALA A 140 -8.14 3.15 9.38
CA ALA A 140 -8.74 2.08 8.60
C ALA A 140 -7.81 0.86 8.48
N ASN A 141 -6.49 1.08 8.28
CA ASN A 141 -5.50 0.02 8.27
C ASN A 141 -5.40 -0.70 9.63
N LEU A 142 -5.51 0.04 10.75
CA LEU A 142 -5.45 -0.54 12.10
C LEU A 142 -6.69 -1.38 12.44
N ILE A 143 -7.86 -0.95 11.98
CA ILE A 143 -9.13 -1.65 12.22
C ILE A 143 -9.25 -2.91 11.35
N GLY A 144 -8.67 -2.90 10.16
CA GLY A 144 -8.82 -3.98 9.18
C GLY A 144 -8.47 -5.37 9.70
N PRO A 145 -7.27 -5.62 10.28
CA PRO A 145 -6.89 -6.95 10.71
C PRO A 145 -7.72 -7.51 11.87
N PRO A 146 -8.00 -6.78 12.97
CA PRO A 146 -8.87 -7.27 14.02
C PRO A 146 -10.28 -7.58 13.51
N LEU A 147 -10.84 -6.70 12.66
CA LEU A 147 -12.14 -6.90 12.05
C LEU A 147 -12.13 -8.14 11.13
N GLY A 148 -11.10 -8.27 10.30
CA GLY A 148 -10.93 -9.41 9.40
C GLY A 148 -10.81 -10.72 10.15
N GLY A 149 -10.06 -10.75 11.25
CA GLY A 149 -9.94 -11.91 12.11
C GLY A 149 -11.27 -12.30 12.75
N TRP A 150 -11.96 -11.36 13.38
CA TRP A 150 -13.24 -11.60 14.01
C TRP A 150 -14.30 -12.16 13.05
N PHE A 151 -14.37 -11.62 11.83
CA PHE A 151 -15.26 -12.18 10.81
C PHE A 151 -14.81 -13.55 10.34
N THR A 152 -13.51 -13.79 10.20
CA THR A 152 -12.96 -15.05 9.70
C THR A 152 -13.22 -16.22 10.64
N ASP A 153 -13.07 -16.00 11.95
CA ASP A 153 -13.32 -17.03 12.98
C ASP A 153 -14.80 -17.16 13.34
N GLY A 154 -15.59 -16.11 13.13
CA GLY A 154 -17.00 -16.06 13.47
C GLY A 154 -17.94 -16.27 12.26
N PRO A 155 -18.61 -15.21 11.79
CA PRO A 155 -19.67 -15.34 10.76
C PRO A 155 -19.14 -15.59 9.34
N GLY A 156 -17.84 -15.61 9.14
CA GLY A 156 -17.18 -15.91 7.87
C GLY A 156 -16.60 -14.67 7.17
N TRP A 157 -15.46 -14.87 6.49
CA TRP A 157 -14.73 -13.82 5.78
C TRP A 157 -15.56 -13.09 4.71
N ARG A 158 -16.54 -13.78 4.09
CA ARG A 158 -17.46 -13.18 3.11
C ARG A 158 -18.26 -12.03 3.69
N LEU A 159 -18.78 -12.20 4.91
CA LEU A 159 -19.47 -11.13 5.65
C LEU A 159 -18.50 -10.02 6.06
N GLY A 160 -17.26 -10.38 6.40
CA GLY A 160 -16.18 -9.41 6.62
C GLY A 160 -15.98 -8.50 5.41
N VAL A 161 -15.93 -9.06 4.21
CA VAL A 161 -15.82 -8.30 2.95
C VAL A 161 -17.02 -7.37 2.75
N LEU A 162 -18.24 -7.82 3.08
CA LEU A 162 -19.45 -7.00 2.96
C LEU A 162 -19.44 -5.76 3.87
N THR A 163 -18.63 -5.71 4.93
CA THR A 163 -18.45 -4.49 5.74
C THR A 163 -17.89 -3.30 4.95
N GLY A 164 -17.24 -3.56 3.82
CA GLY A 164 -16.79 -2.52 2.90
C GLY A 164 -17.92 -1.89 2.07
N VAL A 165 -19.07 -2.55 1.95
CA VAL A 165 -20.19 -2.05 1.13
C VAL A 165 -20.75 -0.74 1.63
N PRO A 166 -21.08 -0.55 2.94
CA PRO A 166 -21.57 0.73 3.44
C PRO A 166 -20.62 1.89 3.17
N LEU A 167 -19.31 1.69 3.41
CA LEU A 167 -18.30 2.72 3.16
C LEU A 167 -18.17 3.04 1.67
N SER A 168 -18.23 2.02 0.81
CA SER A 168 -18.20 2.20 -0.64
C SER A 168 -19.43 2.95 -1.15
N LEU A 169 -20.62 2.69 -0.58
CA LEU A 169 -21.84 3.41 -0.90
C LEU A 169 -21.78 4.87 -0.45
N ILE A 170 -21.30 5.13 0.77
CA ILE A 170 -21.09 6.51 1.26
C ILE A 170 -20.13 7.25 0.33
N ALA A 171 -19.02 6.64 -0.06
CA ALA A 171 -18.05 7.23 -0.98
C ALA A 171 -18.67 7.52 -2.36
N LEU A 172 -19.44 6.57 -2.90
CA LEU A 172 -20.13 6.70 -4.19
C LEU A 172 -21.19 7.82 -4.19
N LEU A 173 -22.02 7.86 -3.15
CA LEU A 173 -23.05 8.88 -3.00
C LEU A 173 -22.45 10.27 -2.81
N ALA A 174 -21.41 10.40 -1.98
CA ALA A 174 -20.70 11.64 -1.77
C ALA A 174 -19.99 12.10 -3.06
N ALA A 175 -19.43 11.18 -3.85
CA ALA A 175 -18.79 11.48 -5.14
C ALA A 175 -19.79 12.04 -6.17
N ARG A 176 -21.05 11.63 -6.13
CA ARG A 176 -22.12 12.17 -7.01
C ARG A 176 -22.42 13.65 -6.75
N SER A 177 -22.20 14.12 -5.54
CA SER A 177 -22.44 15.51 -5.14
C SER A 177 -21.34 16.48 -5.62
N PHE A 178 -20.31 15.96 -6.29
CA PHE A 178 -19.21 16.78 -6.80
C PHE A 178 -19.64 17.61 -8.02
N PRO A 179 -19.16 18.86 -8.13
CA PRO A 179 -19.28 19.61 -9.37
C PRO A 179 -18.46 18.92 -10.46
N THR A 180 -18.99 18.92 -11.67
CA THR A 180 -18.25 18.50 -12.87
C THR A 180 -17.28 19.60 -13.26
N ALA A 181 -16.19 19.77 -12.52
CA ALA A 181 -15.11 20.62 -12.95
C ALA A 181 -14.35 19.90 -14.06
N THR A 182 -14.48 20.38 -15.29
CA THR A 182 -13.56 20.04 -16.37
C THR A 182 -12.30 20.88 -16.17
N PRO A 183 -11.11 20.26 -16.17
CA PRO A 183 -9.86 21.00 -16.15
C PRO A 183 -9.78 21.96 -17.35
N PRO A 184 -9.09 23.10 -17.24
CA PRO A 184 -8.88 24.00 -18.36
C PRO A 184 -8.24 23.26 -19.53
N GLU A 185 -8.67 23.55 -20.77
CA GLU A 185 -8.02 23.00 -21.96
C GLU A 185 -6.54 23.33 -21.96
N GLY A 186 -5.70 22.31 -22.10
CA GLY A 186 -4.25 22.46 -22.28
C GLY A 186 -3.35 22.14 -21.09
N TRP A 187 -3.86 21.98 -19.85
CA TRP A 187 -3.00 21.62 -18.71
C TRP A 187 -2.37 20.20 -18.81
N TRP A 188 -2.88 19.35 -19.68
CA TRP A 188 -2.37 18.01 -20.00
C TRP A 188 -1.17 18.01 -20.98
N ARG A 189 -0.82 19.17 -21.56
CA ARG A 189 0.40 19.31 -22.38
C ARG A 189 1.67 19.36 -21.53
N ILE A 190 1.78 18.47 -20.56
CA ILE A 190 3.07 18.16 -19.95
C ILE A 190 3.85 17.37 -20.99
N THR A 191 4.54 18.12 -21.83
CA THR A 191 5.51 17.57 -22.79
C THR A 191 6.50 16.73 -22.00
N VAL A 192 6.52 15.43 -22.29
CA VAL A 192 7.55 14.48 -21.83
C VAL A 192 8.85 14.79 -22.59
N ARG A 193 9.35 16.03 -22.49
CA ARG A 193 10.68 16.44 -22.93
C ARG A 193 11.44 16.89 -21.69
N GLY A 194 12.36 16.06 -21.23
CA GLY A 194 13.23 16.47 -20.13
C GLY A 194 14.31 15.43 -19.86
N SER A 195 15.52 15.79 -20.22
CA SER A 195 16.80 15.21 -19.83
C SER A 195 16.79 14.77 -18.36
N SER A 196 17.32 13.57 -18.10
CA SER A 196 17.60 13.06 -16.76
C SER A 196 18.45 14.05 -15.97
N PRO A 197 18.11 14.40 -14.73
CA PRO A 197 19.03 15.14 -13.87
C PRO A 197 20.25 14.24 -13.57
N ARG A 198 21.46 14.80 -13.73
CA ARG A 198 22.69 14.17 -13.24
C ARG A 198 22.73 14.27 -11.71
N GLY A 199 22.44 13.20 -11.04
CA GLY A 199 22.44 12.97 -9.61
C GLY A 199 22.03 11.53 -9.37
N ALA A 200 22.01 10.96 -8.18
CA ALA A 200 21.47 9.60 -7.99
C ALA A 200 20.19 9.49 -8.81
N GLY A 201 20.31 8.79 -9.95
CA GLY A 201 19.33 8.94 -11.03
C GLY A 201 17.94 8.61 -10.50
N PRO A 202 16.85 9.21 -10.98
CA PRO A 202 15.49 8.90 -10.56
C PRO A 202 15.23 7.38 -10.54
N GLY A 203 15.95 6.60 -11.31
CA GLY A 203 15.95 5.15 -11.31
C GLY A 203 16.32 4.50 -9.98
N VAL A 204 17.34 4.99 -9.26
CA VAL A 204 17.78 4.38 -7.99
C VAL A 204 16.71 4.56 -6.91
N LEU A 205 16.12 5.75 -6.78
CA LEU A 205 15.06 5.99 -5.80
C LEU A 205 13.80 5.16 -6.10
N VAL A 206 13.49 4.95 -7.39
CA VAL A 206 12.39 4.07 -7.82
C VAL A 206 12.68 2.61 -7.47
N TRP A 207 13.92 2.14 -7.66
CA TRP A 207 14.34 0.80 -7.26
C TRP A 207 14.31 0.60 -5.74
N LEU A 208 14.82 1.55 -4.96
CA LEU A 208 14.74 1.53 -3.50
C LEU A 208 13.27 1.52 -3.03
N ALA A 209 12.42 2.30 -3.68
CA ALA A 209 10.98 2.28 -3.40
C ALA A 209 10.35 0.93 -3.75
N ALA A 210 10.75 0.29 -4.86
CA ALA A 210 10.27 -1.05 -5.23
C ALA A 210 10.66 -2.09 -4.16
N LEU A 211 11.91 -2.09 -3.71
CA LEU A 211 12.36 -2.95 -2.61
C LEU A 211 11.56 -2.70 -1.33
N SER A 212 11.37 -1.42 -0.96
CA SER A 212 10.57 -1.07 0.22
C SER A 212 9.12 -1.55 0.11
N GLY A 213 8.57 -1.56 -1.10
CA GLY A 213 7.22 -2.07 -1.40
C GLY A 213 7.11 -3.57 -1.18
N VAL A 214 8.06 -4.36 -1.72
CA VAL A 214 8.11 -5.81 -1.48
C VAL A 214 8.21 -6.12 0.00
N ILE A 215 9.10 -5.43 0.72
CA ILE A 215 9.36 -5.67 2.13
C ILE A 215 8.13 -5.32 2.98
N SER A 216 7.60 -4.10 2.85
CA SER A 216 6.52 -3.60 3.70
C SER A 216 5.19 -4.30 3.45
N ILE A 217 4.79 -4.40 2.16
CA ILE A 217 3.50 -5.00 1.81
C ILE A 217 3.60 -6.53 1.86
N GLY A 218 4.77 -7.10 1.55
CA GLY A 218 5.05 -8.53 1.74
C GLY A 218 4.92 -8.94 3.20
N ALA A 219 5.50 -8.18 4.14
CA ALA A 219 5.35 -8.44 5.57
C ALA A 219 3.87 -8.38 6.01
N ILE A 220 3.12 -7.36 5.58
CA ILE A 220 1.68 -7.24 5.89
C ILE A 220 0.89 -8.42 5.34
N THR A 221 1.27 -8.93 4.16
CA THR A 221 0.57 -10.02 3.48
C THR A 221 0.88 -11.38 4.10
N TYR A 222 2.15 -11.64 4.47
CA TYR A 222 2.59 -12.97 4.90
C TYR A 222 2.70 -13.15 6.42
N ALA A 223 2.72 -12.06 7.22
CA ALA A 223 2.70 -12.19 8.67
C ALA A 223 1.44 -12.91 9.21
N PRO A 224 0.21 -12.67 8.68
CA PRO A 224 -0.96 -13.45 9.08
C PRO A 224 -0.79 -14.95 8.81
N LEU A 225 -0.25 -15.32 7.65
CA LEU A 225 0.01 -16.71 7.32
C LEU A 225 0.96 -17.35 8.33
N ALA A 226 2.07 -16.69 8.65
CA ALA A 226 3.03 -17.19 9.63
C ALA A 226 2.41 -17.35 11.02
N LEU A 227 1.63 -16.37 11.49
CA LEU A 227 0.95 -16.44 12.79
C LEU A 227 -0.05 -17.60 12.85
N GLN A 228 -0.85 -17.78 11.81
CA GLN A 228 -1.87 -18.82 11.78
C GLN A 228 -1.28 -20.22 11.57
N THR A 229 -0.27 -20.38 10.69
CA THR A 229 0.27 -21.72 10.34
C THR A 229 1.40 -22.18 11.22
N LEU A 230 2.34 -21.30 11.63
CA LEU A 230 3.49 -21.68 12.47
C LEU A 230 3.19 -21.63 13.96
N HIS A 231 2.40 -20.64 14.36
CA HIS A 231 2.12 -20.42 15.77
C HIS A 231 0.73 -20.91 16.19
N GLY A 232 -0.09 -21.41 15.25
CA GLY A 232 -1.42 -21.93 15.53
C GLY A 232 -2.38 -20.88 16.11
N VAL A 233 -2.12 -19.61 15.85
CA VAL A 233 -2.91 -18.49 16.35
C VAL A 233 -4.18 -18.36 15.49
N ASP A 234 -5.34 -18.19 16.10
CA ASP A 234 -6.59 -17.93 15.38
C ASP A 234 -6.54 -16.57 14.64
N ALA A 235 -7.44 -16.38 13.68
CA ALA A 235 -7.43 -15.18 12.86
C ALA A 235 -7.75 -13.90 13.66
N THR A 236 -8.58 -14.00 14.69
CA THR A 236 -8.93 -12.87 15.58
C THR A 236 -7.71 -12.39 16.35
N THR A 237 -7.01 -13.30 17.02
CA THR A 237 -5.77 -13.01 17.76
C THR A 237 -4.67 -12.54 16.82
N THR A 238 -4.55 -13.15 15.63
CA THR A 238 -3.65 -12.68 14.56
C THR A 238 -3.92 -11.22 14.21
N GLY A 239 -5.19 -10.83 14.07
CA GLY A 239 -5.58 -9.45 13.80
C GLY A 239 -5.03 -8.46 14.82
N TRP A 240 -5.10 -8.81 16.12
CA TRP A 240 -4.54 -7.98 17.19
C TRP A 240 -3.01 -7.98 17.20
N PHE A 241 -2.37 -9.10 16.88
CA PHE A 241 -0.91 -9.21 16.83
C PHE A 241 -0.29 -8.43 15.66
N LEU A 242 -1.07 -8.09 14.64
CA LEU A 242 -0.63 -7.22 13.55
C LEU A 242 -0.71 -5.73 13.89
N VAL A 243 -1.49 -5.33 14.90
CA VAL A 243 -1.64 -3.92 15.31
C VAL A 243 -0.30 -3.27 15.67
N PRO A 244 0.61 -3.87 16.46
CA PRO A 244 1.92 -3.29 16.75
C PRO A 244 2.76 -3.00 15.50
N MET A 245 2.74 -3.90 14.49
CA MET A 245 3.42 -3.67 13.22
C MET A 245 2.86 -2.45 12.49
N LEU A 246 1.54 -2.32 12.41
CA LEU A 246 0.87 -1.20 11.73
C LEU A 246 1.09 0.13 12.48
N LEU A 247 1.06 0.10 13.82
CA LEU A 247 1.46 1.23 14.64
C LEU A 247 2.94 1.59 14.44
N GLY A 248 3.80 0.59 14.28
CA GLY A 248 5.21 0.77 13.92
C GLY A 248 5.37 1.51 12.60
N ILE A 249 4.60 1.15 11.55
CA ILE A 249 4.59 1.89 10.28
C ILE A 249 4.17 3.35 10.51
N GLY A 250 3.11 3.58 11.26
CA GLY A 250 2.63 4.93 11.60
C GLY A 250 3.68 5.74 12.37
N ALA A 251 4.29 5.15 13.39
CA ALA A 251 5.33 5.77 14.20
C ALA A 251 6.59 6.10 13.37
N GLY A 252 7.04 5.19 12.52
CA GLY A 252 8.15 5.42 11.60
C GLY A 252 7.86 6.55 10.63
N THR A 253 6.65 6.57 10.05
CA THR A 253 6.19 7.64 9.16
C THR A 253 6.16 9.00 9.86
N PHE A 254 5.66 9.05 11.09
CA PHE A 254 5.66 10.28 11.88
C PHE A 254 7.09 10.73 12.25
N ALA A 255 7.93 9.78 12.66
CA ALA A 255 9.33 10.04 13.00
C ALA A 255 10.15 10.52 11.79
N SER A 256 9.85 10.04 10.58
CA SER A 256 10.55 10.45 9.36
C SER A 256 10.53 11.95 9.13
N GLY A 257 9.41 12.64 9.43
CA GLY A 257 9.31 14.09 9.31
C GLY A 257 10.26 14.85 10.24
N LYS A 258 10.43 14.34 11.48
CA LYS A 258 11.36 14.93 12.47
C LYS A 258 12.81 14.57 12.19
N LEU A 259 13.05 13.38 11.67
CA LEU A 259 14.38 12.82 11.40
C LEU A 259 14.90 13.17 10.00
N ALA A 260 14.08 13.77 9.15
CA ALA A 260 14.44 14.12 7.77
C ALA A 260 15.78 14.90 7.64
N PRO A 261 16.13 15.85 8.55
CA PRO A 261 17.40 16.54 8.49
C PRO A 261 18.61 15.65 8.82
N SER A 262 18.38 14.50 9.50
CA SER A 262 19.45 13.63 9.98
C SER A 262 19.89 12.64 8.90
N THR A 263 21.19 12.59 8.61
CA THR A 263 21.74 11.68 7.58
C THR A 263 21.61 10.20 7.97
N TRP A 264 21.68 9.89 9.29
CA TRP A 264 21.57 8.54 9.82
C TRP A 264 20.13 7.95 9.77
N ALA A 265 19.10 8.80 9.59
CA ALA A 265 17.72 8.33 9.59
C ALA A 265 17.40 7.43 8.39
N ARG A 266 18.02 7.69 7.26
CA ARG A 266 17.83 6.91 6.03
C ARG A 266 18.34 5.48 6.14
N PRO A 267 19.63 5.25 6.53
CA PRO A 267 20.10 3.88 6.73
C PRO A 267 19.40 3.19 7.90
N LEU A 268 19.00 3.91 8.94
CA LEU A 268 18.28 3.34 10.09
C LEU A 268 16.99 2.61 9.64
N GLY A 269 16.22 3.19 8.73
CA GLY A 269 14.99 2.55 8.22
C GLY A 269 15.29 1.19 7.57
N TRP A 270 16.35 1.10 6.78
CA TRP A 270 16.77 -0.17 6.15
C TRP A 270 17.33 -1.16 7.16
N VAL A 271 18.12 -0.70 8.15
CA VAL A 271 18.66 -1.54 9.24
C VAL A 271 17.52 -2.14 10.05
N LEU A 272 16.54 -1.32 10.46
CA LEU A 272 15.37 -1.80 11.21
C LEU A 272 14.55 -2.80 10.38
N GLY A 273 14.39 -2.56 9.08
CA GLY A 273 13.74 -3.48 8.16
C GLY A 273 14.47 -4.82 8.07
N CYS A 274 15.81 -4.79 7.96
CA CYS A 274 16.65 -5.99 7.89
C CYS A 274 16.60 -6.79 9.21
N VAL A 275 16.88 -6.12 10.34
CA VAL A 275 16.84 -6.76 11.66
C VAL A 275 15.45 -7.31 11.95
N GLY A 276 14.40 -6.54 11.65
CA GLY A 276 13.02 -6.97 11.84
C GLY A 276 12.69 -8.22 11.00
N ALA A 277 13.10 -8.27 9.74
CA ALA A 277 12.87 -9.43 8.88
C ALA A 277 13.68 -10.66 9.32
N VAL A 278 14.93 -10.48 9.79
CA VAL A 278 15.73 -11.57 10.40
C VAL A 278 15.03 -12.12 11.63
N LEU A 279 14.57 -11.26 12.54
CA LEU A 279 13.87 -11.71 13.75
C LEU A 279 12.54 -12.41 13.39
N ALA A 280 11.83 -11.93 12.37
CA ALA A 280 10.60 -12.57 11.88
C ALA A 280 10.84 -13.95 11.21
N ALA A 281 12.08 -14.29 10.87
CA ALA A 281 12.42 -15.62 10.37
C ALA A 281 12.53 -16.67 11.49
N PHE A 282 12.59 -16.28 12.77
CA PHE A 282 12.63 -17.21 13.89
C PHE A 282 11.23 -17.71 14.26
N SER A 283 11.17 -18.98 14.71
CA SER A 283 9.91 -19.65 15.05
C SER A 283 9.33 -19.29 16.44
N GLN A 284 10.02 -18.49 17.24
CA GLN A 284 9.51 -18.05 18.55
C GLN A 284 8.54 -16.89 18.37
N LEU A 285 7.31 -17.04 18.87
CA LEU A 285 6.23 -16.04 18.70
C LEU A 285 6.62 -14.63 19.13
N VAL A 286 7.22 -14.47 20.30
CA VAL A 286 7.60 -13.13 20.81
C VAL A 286 8.67 -12.50 19.92
N VAL A 287 9.67 -13.27 19.49
CA VAL A 287 10.73 -12.80 18.58
C VAL A 287 10.14 -12.41 17.24
N PHE A 288 9.22 -13.21 16.70
CA PHE A 288 8.48 -12.91 15.48
C PHE A 288 7.70 -11.58 15.59
N LEU A 289 6.94 -11.38 16.67
CA LEU A 289 6.15 -10.15 16.89
C LEU A 289 7.04 -8.91 17.01
N VAL A 290 8.17 -9.01 17.73
CA VAL A 290 9.18 -7.94 17.78
C VAL A 290 9.73 -7.69 16.38
N GLY A 291 10.04 -8.76 15.64
CA GLY A 291 10.56 -8.69 14.28
C GLY A 291 9.64 -7.94 13.33
N ILE A 292 8.38 -8.33 13.23
CA ILE A 292 7.41 -7.65 12.34
C ILE A 292 7.14 -6.20 12.78
N THR A 293 7.20 -5.90 14.09
CA THR A 293 7.03 -4.54 14.60
C THR A 293 8.21 -3.66 14.18
N LEU A 294 9.45 -4.11 14.35
CA LEU A 294 10.65 -3.38 13.89
C LEU A 294 10.66 -3.18 12.38
N LEU A 295 10.25 -4.22 11.64
CA LEU A 295 10.09 -4.14 10.18
C LEU A 295 9.06 -3.06 9.81
N GLY A 296 7.95 -2.98 10.56
CA GLY A 296 6.96 -1.92 10.40
C GLY A 296 7.55 -0.52 10.61
N VAL A 297 8.30 -0.30 11.69
CA VAL A 297 8.98 0.99 11.95
C VAL A 297 9.95 1.34 10.82
N GLY A 298 10.76 0.36 10.38
CA GLY A 298 11.69 0.54 9.27
C GLY A 298 10.98 0.94 7.97
N ALA A 299 9.92 0.23 7.61
CA ALA A 299 9.10 0.53 6.43
C ALA A 299 8.46 1.93 6.49
N GLY A 300 7.99 2.32 7.69
CA GLY A 300 7.43 3.65 7.95
C GLY A 300 8.45 4.77 7.80
N LEU A 301 9.73 4.53 8.09
CA LEU A 301 10.81 5.50 7.89
C LEU A 301 11.23 5.61 6.42
N VAL A 302 11.41 4.47 5.74
CA VAL A 302 12.03 4.41 4.40
C VAL A 302 11.23 5.18 3.37
N LEU A 303 9.94 4.92 3.22
CA LEU A 303 9.15 5.49 2.12
C LEU A 303 9.05 7.02 2.16
N PRO A 304 8.71 7.68 3.29
CA PRO A 304 8.65 9.15 3.34
C PRO A 304 10.02 9.80 3.09
N LEU A 305 11.11 9.19 3.59
CA LEU A 305 12.45 9.72 3.35
C LEU A 305 12.85 9.61 1.88
N LEU A 306 12.51 8.51 1.19
CA LEU A 306 12.70 8.38 -0.26
C LEU A 306 11.89 9.41 -1.05
N LEU A 307 10.66 9.72 -0.60
CA LEU A 307 9.84 10.76 -1.22
C LEU A 307 10.47 12.14 -1.04
N LEU A 308 11.00 12.45 0.15
CA LEU A 308 11.71 13.70 0.40
C LEU A 308 12.98 13.82 -0.45
N ASP A 309 13.76 12.74 -0.57
CA ASP A 309 14.97 12.72 -1.42
C ASP A 309 14.63 12.93 -2.90
N ALA A 310 13.53 12.32 -3.37
CA ALA A 310 13.06 12.52 -4.74
C ALA A 310 12.59 13.95 -5.00
N GLN A 311 11.93 14.57 -4.02
CA GLN A 311 11.51 15.97 -4.11
C GLN A 311 12.69 16.94 -4.06
N ALA A 312 13.69 16.68 -3.21
CA ALA A 312 14.87 17.52 -3.08
C ALA A 312 15.74 17.54 -4.35
N THR A 313 15.69 16.48 -5.15
CA THR A 313 16.44 16.40 -6.43
C THR A 313 15.64 16.92 -7.63
N ALA A 314 14.37 17.27 -7.46
CA ALA A 314 13.49 17.72 -8.53
C ALA A 314 13.28 19.24 -8.48
N SER A 315 13.11 19.89 -9.65
CA SER A 315 12.59 21.26 -9.70
C SER A 315 11.12 21.30 -9.24
N GLU A 316 10.64 22.47 -8.79
CA GLU A 316 9.26 22.64 -8.29
C GLU A 316 8.21 22.06 -9.24
N GLU A 317 8.36 22.27 -10.55
CA GLU A 317 7.48 21.76 -11.60
C GLU A 317 7.49 20.22 -11.71
N ARG A 318 8.55 19.56 -11.21
CA ARG A 318 8.78 18.11 -11.34
C ARG A 318 8.58 17.35 -10.02
N MET A 319 8.41 18.03 -8.89
CA MET A 319 8.23 17.40 -7.56
C MET A 319 7.11 16.38 -7.54
N ALA A 320 5.95 16.72 -8.12
CA ALA A 320 4.80 15.81 -8.18
C ALA A 320 5.11 14.55 -8.99
N ARG A 321 5.85 14.70 -10.11
CA ARG A 321 6.27 13.58 -10.95
C ARG A 321 7.29 12.69 -10.23
N ALA A 322 8.27 13.28 -9.54
CA ALA A 322 9.29 12.55 -8.79
C ALA A 322 8.64 11.72 -7.68
N SER A 323 7.72 12.32 -6.91
CA SER A 323 6.94 11.62 -5.87
C SER A 323 6.07 10.51 -6.46
N GLY A 324 5.44 10.76 -7.60
CA GLY A 324 4.62 9.77 -8.31
C GLY A 324 5.45 8.57 -8.79
N MET A 325 6.68 8.78 -9.26
CA MET A 325 7.58 7.70 -9.67
C MET A 325 8.03 6.83 -8.49
N VAL A 326 8.34 7.42 -7.35
CA VAL A 326 8.67 6.67 -6.12
C VAL A 326 7.47 5.84 -5.66
N GLN A 327 6.28 6.43 -5.64
CA GLN A 327 5.07 5.71 -5.25
C GLN A 327 4.72 4.59 -6.26
N PHE A 328 4.89 4.85 -7.55
CA PHE A 328 4.74 3.82 -8.59
C PHE A 328 5.74 2.69 -8.38
N GLY A 329 7.01 2.99 -8.16
CA GLY A 329 8.06 2.00 -7.90
C GLY A 329 7.69 1.11 -6.71
N ARG A 330 7.27 1.71 -5.58
CA ARG A 330 6.81 0.96 -4.40
C ARG A 330 5.69 -0.02 -4.71
N ASN A 331 4.67 0.46 -5.39
CA ASN A 331 3.51 -0.38 -5.72
C ASN A 331 3.83 -1.44 -6.76
N ALA A 332 4.66 -1.11 -7.77
CA ALA A 332 5.12 -2.06 -8.79
C ALA A 332 6.00 -3.15 -8.18
N GLY A 333 6.91 -2.78 -7.26
CA GLY A 333 7.70 -3.74 -6.50
C GLY A 333 6.82 -4.70 -5.71
N ALA A 334 5.84 -4.18 -4.96
CA ALA A 334 4.90 -5.02 -4.23
C ALA A 334 4.05 -5.91 -5.15
N ALA A 335 3.56 -5.37 -6.26
CA ALA A 335 2.72 -6.09 -7.23
C ALA A 335 3.45 -7.28 -7.87
N ALA A 336 4.74 -7.15 -8.14
CA ALA A 336 5.57 -8.23 -8.66
C ALA A 336 6.13 -9.14 -7.54
N GLY A 337 6.59 -8.54 -6.44
CA GLY A 337 7.30 -9.24 -5.39
C GLY A 337 6.40 -10.12 -4.52
N ILE A 338 5.16 -9.71 -4.24
CA ILE A 338 4.26 -10.51 -3.39
C ILE A 338 3.91 -11.85 -4.04
N PRO A 339 3.46 -11.92 -5.32
CA PRO A 339 3.28 -13.21 -5.98
C PRO A 339 4.59 -14.01 -6.11
N ALA A 340 5.73 -13.35 -6.34
CA ALA A 340 7.03 -14.03 -6.38
C ALA A 340 7.41 -14.67 -5.04
N LEU A 341 7.12 -14.03 -3.91
CA LEU A 341 7.34 -14.59 -2.57
C LEU A 341 6.46 -15.84 -2.31
N SER A 342 5.31 -15.99 -2.98
CA SER A 342 4.49 -17.20 -2.85
C SER A 342 5.17 -18.45 -3.41
N LEU A 343 6.24 -18.31 -4.19
CA LEU A 343 7.06 -19.45 -4.65
C LEU A 343 7.63 -20.26 -3.49
N TRP A 344 7.90 -19.62 -2.34
CA TRP A 344 8.29 -20.32 -1.12
C TRP A 344 7.18 -21.24 -0.61
N ILE A 345 5.93 -20.83 -0.72
CA ILE A 345 4.76 -21.63 -0.30
C ILE A 345 4.57 -22.83 -1.25
N ILE A 346 4.82 -22.62 -2.55
CA ILE A 346 4.65 -23.63 -3.61
C ILE A 346 5.85 -24.58 -3.68
N SER A 347 6.99 -24.27 -3.03
CA SER A 347 8.24 -25.03 -3.11
C SER A 347 8.16 -26.48 -2.60
N GLY A 348 7.03 -26.90 -2.01
CA GLY A 348 6.86 -28.22 -1.41
C GLY A 348 7.58 -28.39 -0.07
N LEU A 349 8.20 -27.34 0.45
CA LEU A 349 8.78 -27.33 1.79
C LEU A 349 7.68 -27.31 2.85
N ALA A 350 7.99 -27.87 4.05
CA ALA A 350 7.10 -27.69 5.19
C ALA A 350 6.89 -26.19 5.50
N ALA A 351 5.75 -25.84 6.08
CA ALA A 351 5.37 -24.44 6.33
C ALA A 351 6.45 -23.64 7.09
N GLY A 352 7.12 -24.25 8.07
CA GLY A 352 8.21 -23.63 8.82
C GLY A 352 9.38 -23.16 7.93
N PRO A 353 10.08 -24.05 7.23
CA PRO A 353 11.17 -23.68 6.33
C PRO A 353 10.74 -22.72 5.21
N ALA A 354 9.54 -22.90 4.65
CA ALA A 354 9.01 -22.03 3.60
C ALA A 354 8.86 -20.58 4.09
N LEU A 355 8.24 -20.37 5.25
CA LEU A 355 8.04 -19.04 5.82
C LEU A 355 9.34 -18.44 6.35
N THR A 356 10.23 -19.24 6.95
CA THR A 356 11.58 -18.80 7.31
C THR A 356 12.33 -18.29 6.07
N GLY A 357 12.30 -19.03 4.96
CA GLY A 357 12.91 -18.62 3.69
C GLY A 357 12.30 -17.33 3.12
N LEU A 358 10.99 -17.16 3.24
CA LEU A 358 10.29 -15.96 2.82
C LEU A 358 10.76 -14.73 3.61
N PHE A 359 10.79 -14.79 4.94
CA PHE A 359 11.24 -13.67 5.78
C PHE A 359 12.76 -13.43 5.62
N ALA A 360 13.56 -14.48 5.44
CA ALA A 360 14.98 -14.34 5.09
C ALA A 360 15.17 -13.60 3.75
N THR A 361 14.31 -13.88 2.77
CA THR A 361 14.32 -13.14 1.50
C THR A 361 14.01 -11.66 1.72
N LEU A 362 13.03 -11.31 2.56
CA LEU A 362 12.75 -9.91 2.91
C LEU A 362 13.96 -9.25 3.60
N ALA A 363 14.68 -9.99 4.45
CA ALA A 363 15.90 -9.49 5.09
C ALA A 363 17.02 -9.21 4.07
N VAL A 364 17.23 -10.11 3.10
CA VAL A 364 18.18 -9.91 2.01
C VAL A 364 17.83 -8.68 1.18
N LEU A 365 16.55 -8.50 0.84
CA LEU A 365 16.09 -7.32 0.09
C LEU A 365 16.29 -6.02 0.89
N ALA A 366 16.09 -6.04 2.21
CA ALA A 366 16.35 -4.89 3.07
C ALA A 366 17.84 -4.58 3.16
N ALA A 367 18.69 -5.60 3.29
CA ALA A 367 20.15 -5.44 3.26
C ALA A 367 20.63 -4.89 1.91
N LEU A 368 20.07 -5.38 0.79
CA LEU A 368 20.36 -4.85 -0.54
C LEU A 368 19.97 -3.37 -0.65
N GLY A 369 18.79 -3.00 -0.14
CA GLY A 369 18.35 -1.60 -0.09
C GLY A 369 19.32 -0.72 0.70
N LEU A 370 19.81 -1.21 1.84
CA LEU A 370 20.83 -0.52 2.64
C LEU A 370 22.14 -0.35 1.86
N VAL A 371 22.65 -1.41 1.24
CA VAL A 371 23.89 -1.37 0.44
C VAL A 371 23.76 -0.39 -0.71
N VAL A 372 22.68 -0.45 -1.48
CA VAL A 372 22.43 0.47 -2.60
C VAL A 372 22.36 1.91 -2.09
N TRP A 373 21.70 2.15 -0.95
CA TRP A 373 21.65 3.50 -0.38
C TRP A 373 23.05 3.98 0.06
N LEU A 374 23.83 3.17 0.76
CA LEU A 374 25.18 3.51 1.21
C LEU A 374 26.14 3.81 0.05
N THR A 375 26.06 3.03 -1.03
CA THR A 375 26.90 3.22 -2.21
C THR A 375 26.55 4.47 -3.01
N GLN A 376 25.29 4.88 -3.02
CA GLN A 376 24.80 6.04 -3.77
C GLN A 376 24.73 7.32 -2.91
N GLY A 377 24.45 7.19 -1.61
CA GLY A 377 24.34 8.32 -0.66
C GLY A 377 25.71 8.84 -0.20
N GLY A 378 26.69 7.96 -0.02
CA GLY A 378 28.04 8.32 0.43
C GLY A 378 28.87 9.16 -0.55
N VAL A 379 28.43 9.29 -1.81
CA VAL A 379 29.13 10.09 -2.85
C VAL A 379 28.81 11.58 -2.73
N LYS A 380 27.70 11.99 -2.10
CA LYS A 380 27.31 13.41 -2.03
C LYS A 380 27.91 14.20 -0.86
N GLU A 381 28.38 13.54 0.21
CA GLU A 381 29.01 14.24 1.35
C GLU A 381 30.48 14.67 1.11
N LYS A 382 31.13 14.19 0.03
CA LYS A 382 32.54 14.53 -0.28
C LYS A 382 32.70 15.74 -1.19
N THR A 383 31.64 16.39 -1.63
CA THR A 383 31.69 17.52 -2.58
C THR A 383 30.97 18.79 -2.10
N SER A 384 30.74 18.95 -0.79
CA SER A 384 30.27 20.21 -0.19
C SER A 384 31.30 20.79 0.76
#